data_a452682c43ece12bbfa2edc3240ca0f7
#
_entry.id   a452682c43ece12bbfa2edc3240ca0f7
#
_cell.length_a   1.000
_cell.length_b   1.000
_cell.length_c   1.000
_cell.angle_alpha   90.00
_cell.angle_beta   90.00
_cell.angle_gamma   90.00
#
_symmetry.space_group_name_H-M   'P 1'
#
loop_
_entity.id
_entity.type
_entity.pdbx_description
1 polymer ?
#
loop_
_entity_poly.entity_id
_entity_poly.type
_entity_poly.pdbx_seq_one_letter_code
_entity_poly.pdbx_strand_id
1 'polypeptide(L)'
;MSVKTDTENKKGMLVFGQLPQTSAKEAGEQEAWSKKAWEDALEDKNAWYAGAWLDGRLVGCCGLWQSFEDADICNVAVDQTLRRQGIGEQLLLFLMENGKKRGVKNFTLEVRRSNEAAIGLYHKLGFLDEGVRPNFYDSPKEDALILWKKQETQG
;
A
#
# COMPACT_ATOMS: atom_id res chain seq x y z
N MET A 1 5.16 -0.29 -15.62
CA MET A 1 4.33 -1.35 -16.22
C MET A 1 2.97 -1.36 -15.57
N SER A 2 1.92 -1.33 -16.34
CA SER A 2 0.57 -1.37 -15.79
C SER A 2 -0.04 -2.76 -15.96
N VAL A 3 -0.88 -3.12 -15.01
CA VAL A 3 -1.62 -4.38 -15.05
C VAL A 3 -3.10 -4.05 -15.17
N LYS A 4 -3.72 -4.60 -16.18
CA LYS A 4 -5.17 -4.49 -16.32
C LYS A 4 -5.84 -5.60 -15.54
N THR A 5 -6.91 -5.30 -14.87
CA THR A 5 -7.74 -6.31 -14.22
C THR A 5 -8.97 -6.54 -15.05
N ASP A 6 -9.49 -7.76 -14.96
CA ASP A 6 -10.71 -8.14 -15.67
C ASP A 6 -11.98 -7.65 -15.00
N THR A 7 -11.85 -6.80 -14.00
CA THR A 7 -13.00 -6.14 -13.42
C THR A 7 -13.53 -5.07 -14.36
N GLU A 8 -13.81 -5.45 -15.57
CA GLU A 8 -14.61 -4.63 -16.44
C GLU A 8 -16.02 -4.65 -15.88
N ASN A 9 -16.34 -3.64 -15.14
CA ASN A 9 -17.73 -3.39 -14.84
C ASN A 9 -18.17 -2.21 -15.69
N LYS A 10 -19.43 -1.90 -15.63
CA LYS A 10 -20.04 -0.79 -16.36
C LYS A 10 -19.42 0.58 -16.02
N LYS A 11 -18.42 0.63 -15.15
CA LYS A 11 -17.79 1.86 -14.66
C LYS A 11 -16.37 2.06 -15.20
N GLY A 12 -15.95 1.24 -16.16
CA GLY A 12 -14.67 1.44 -16.82
C GLY A 12 -13.57 0.52 -16.37
N MET A 13 -12.36 0.83 -16.81
CA MET A 13 -11.19 -0.03 -16.69
C MET A 13 -10.30 0.40 -15.54
N LEU A 14 -9.97 -0.55 -14.68
CA LEU A 14 -9.04 -0.36 -13.58
C LEU A 14 -7.64 -0.78 -14.03
N VAL A 15 -6.67 0.11 -13.85
CA VAL A 15 -5.27 -0.11 -14.26
C VAL A 15 -4.36 0.12 -13.07
N PHE A 16 -3.39 -0.77 -12.88
CA PHE A 16 -2.36 -0.63 -11.85
C PHE A 16 -1.02 -0.31 -12.50
N GLY A 17 -0.23 0.52 -11.85
CA GLY A 17 1.09 0.88 -12.36
C GLY A 17 1.91 1.61 -11.32
N GLN A 18 3.14 1.94 -11.68
CA GLN A 18 4.00 2.75 -10.84
C GLN A 18 3.42 4.16 -10.75
N LEU A 19 3.39 4.72 -9.53
CA LEU A 19 2.93 6.09 -9.32
C LEU A 19 4.04 7.05 -9.76
N PRO A 20 3.82 7.87 -10.79
CA PRO A 20 4.86 8.81 -11.23
C PRO A 20 4.99 9.99 -10.27
N GLN A 21 6.17 10.62 -10.28
CA GLN A 21 6.44 11.81 -9.45
C GLN A 21 5.44 12.93 -9.70
N THR A 22 4.93 13.03 -10.91
CA THR A 22 3.94 14.04 -11.28
C THR A 22 2.58 13.84 -10.60
N SER A 23 2.37 12.71 -9.95
CA SER A 23 1.11 12.38 -9.28
C SER A 23 1.05 12.83 -7.83
N ALA A 24 2.04 13.60 -7.34
CA ALA A 24 2.07 14.04 -5.94
C ALA A 24 0.80 14.77 -5.51
N LYS A 25 0.24 15.60 -6.36
CA LYS A 25 -1.00 16.32 -6.08
C LYS A 25 -2.18 15.38 -5.92
N GLU A 26 -2.34 14.44 -6.86
CA GLU A 26 -3.43 13.48 -6.83
C GLU A 26 -3.30 12.53 -5.65
N ALA A 27 -2.08 12.08 -5.36
CA ALA A 27 -1.82 11.23 -4.20
C ALA A 27 -2.16 11.95 -2.90
N GLY A 28 -1.85 13.24 -2.81
CA GLY A 28 -2.20 14.07 -1.66
C GLY A 28 -3.69 14.20 -1.41
N GLU A 29 -4.50 14.01 -2.43
CA GLU A 29 -5.96 14.00 -2.29
C GLU A 29 -6.46 12.72 -1.62
N GLN A 30 -5.70 11.64 -1.70
CA GLN A 30 -6.06 10.34 -1.13
C GLN A 30 -5.54 10.16 0.30
N GLU A 31 -4.48 10.86 0.67
CA GLU A 31 -3.84 10.78 1.96
C GLU A 31 -3.70 12.15 2.61
N ALA A 32 -3.50 12.17 3.93
CA ALA A 32 -3.37 13.40 4.70
C ALA A 32 -2.01 14.11 4.51
N TRP A 33 -1.15 13.59 3.67
CA TRP A 33 0.15 14.20 3.42
C TRP A 33 0.02 15.43 2.53
N SER A 34 0.89 16.41 2.77
CA SER A 34 0.99 17.56 1.91
C SER A 34 1.58 17.19 0.55
N LYS A 35 1.37 18.06 -0.45
CA LYS A 35 1.99 17.88 -1.76
C LYS A 35 3.50 17.72 -1.65
N LYS A 36 4.16 18.54 -0.79
CA LYS A 36 5.60 18.47 -0.62
C LYS A 36 6.05 17.14 -0.01
N ALA A 37 5.31 16.61 0.96
CA ALA A 37 5.63 15.31 1.55
C ALA A 37 5.56 14.21 0.50
N TRP A 38 4.58 14.27 -0.40
CA TRP A 38 4.47 13.32 -1.49
C TRP A 38 5.58 13.47 -2.52
N GLU A 39 5.95 14.70 -2.85
CA GLU A 39 7.07 14.96 -3.76
C GLU A 39 8.36 14.35 -3.21
N ASP A 40 8.65 14.58 -1.93
CA ASP A 40 9.84 14.04 -1.27
C ASP A 40 9.80 12.50 -1.25
N ALA A 41 8.66 11.92 -0.94
CA ALA A 41 8.50 10.46 -0.89
C ALA A 41 8.73 9.82 -2.26
N LEU A 42 8.18 10.41 -3.31
CA LEU A 42 8.30 9.87 -4.67
C LEU A 42 9.71 10.04 -5.25
N GLU A 43 10.52 10.95 -4.70
CA GLU A 43 11.91 11.12 -5.10
C GLU A 43 12.89 10.22 -4.35
N ASP A 44 12.46 9.60 -3.25
CA ASP A 44 13.31 8.73 -2.44
C ASP A 44 13.68 7.48 -3.22
N LYS A 45 14.99 7.24 -3.38
CA LYS A 45 15.50 6.07 -4.14
C LYS A 45 15.09 4.74 -3.53
N ASN A 46 14.86 4.71 -2.21
CA ASN A 46 14.48 3.49 -1.50
C ASN A 46 12.98 3.25 -1.54
N ALA A 47 12.23 4.21 -2.02
CA ALA A 47 10.77 4.12 -2.08
C ALA A 47 10.30 3.71 -3.48
N TRP A 48 9.22 2.93 -3.50
CA TRP A 48 8.52 2.60 -4.73
C TRP A 48 7.02 2.65 -4.46
N TYR A 49 6.31 3.42 -5.27
CA TYR A 49 4.88 3.62 -5.06
C TYR A 49 4.08 3.07 -6.23
N ALA A 50 3.00 2.38 -5.91
CA ALA A 50 2.03 1.88 -6.86
C ALA A 50 0.76 2.73 -6.82
N GLY A 51 0.13 2.88 -7.96
CA GLY A 51 -1.16 3.55 -8.09
C GLY A 51 -2.18 2.65 -8.77
N ALA A 52 -3.43 2.95 -8.51
CA ALA A 52 -4.57 2.35 -9.20
C ALA A 52 -5.38 3.48 -9.84
N TRP A 53 -5.64 3.35 -11.12
CA TRP A 53 -6.41 4.35 -11.89
C TRP A 53 -7.67 3.73 -12.44
N LEU A 54 -8.77 4.43 -12.27
CA LEU A 54 -10.06 4.07 -12.86
C LEU A 54 -10.43 5.17 -13.86
N ASP A 55 -10.50 4.80 -15.15
CA ASP A 55 -10.76 5.75 -16.24
C ASP A 55 -9.85 6.98 -16.20
N GLY A 56 -8.57 6.76 -15.93
CA GLY A 56 -7.57 7.81 -15.89
C GLY A 56 -7.50 8.61 -14.60
N ARG A 57 -8.38 8.34 -13.64
CA ARG A 57 -8.37 9.03 -12.34
C ARG A 57 -7.70 8.15 -11.29
N LEU A 58 -6.76 8.70 -10.53
CA LEU A 58 -6.10 7.98 -9.44
C LEU A 58 -7.12 7.70 -8.32
N VAL A 59 -7.35 6.43 -8.03
CA VAL A 59 -8.34 5.99 -7.03
C VAL A 59 -7.70 5.23 -5.86
N GLY A 60 -6.42 4.93 -5.94
CA GLY A 60 -5.73 4.29 -4.83
C GLY A 60 -4.22 4.37 -5.00
N CYS A 61 -3.52 4.26 -3.91
CA CYS A 61 -2.06 4.20 -3.91
C CYS A 61 -1.55 3.44 -2.69
N CYS A 62 -0.35 2.94 -2.80
CA CYS A 62 0.40 2.40 -1.68
C CYS A 62 1.88 2.43 -2.03
N GLY A 63 2.71 2.40 -1.01
CA GLY A 63 4.15 2.48 -1.21
C GLY A 63 4.92 1.49 -0.37
N LEU A 64 6.17 1.30 -0.75
CA LEU A 64 7.13 0.58 0.07
C LEU A 64 8.39 1.41 0.21
N TRP A 65 9.05 1.24 1.33
CA TRP A 65 10.39 1.77 1.56
C TRP A 65 11.30 0.59 1.84
N GLN A 66 12.32 0.42 1.00
CA GLN A 66 13.15 -0.77 1.02
C GLN A 66 14.47 -0.52 1.74
N SER A 67 14.80 -1.44 2.65
CA SER A 67 16.11 -1.52 3.29
C SER A 67 16.64 -2.94 3.07
N PHE A 68 17.51 -3.10 2.10
CA PHE A 68 18.06 -4.41 1.69
C PHE A 68 16.92 -5.37 1.28
N GLU A 69 16.70 -6.44 2.04
CA GLU A 69 15.69 -7.45 1.73
C GLU A 69 14.33 -7.19 2.37
N ASP A 70 14.25 -6.18 3.23
CA ASP A 70 13.01 -5.83 3.93
C ASP A 70 12.40 -4.58 3.35
N ALA A 71 11.08 -4.50 3.36
CA ALA A 71 10.39 -3.29 2.97
C ALA A 71 9.22 -3.00 3.92
N ASP A 72 9.10 -1.72 4.27
CA ASP A 72 7.93 -1.21 4.99
C ASP A 72 6.88 -0.81 3.97
N ILE A 73 5.67 -1.33 4.15
CA ILE A 73 4.53 -0.88 3.35
C ILE A 73 3.91 0.33 4.04
N CYS A 74 3.65 1.37 3.28
CA CYS A 74 3.16 2.64 3.81
C CYS A 74 2.15 3.29 2.89
N ASN A 75 1.39 4.23 3.44
CA ASN A 75 0.47 5.09 2.70
C ASN A 75 -0.54 4.34 1.84
N VAL A 76 -1.12 3.27 2.41
CA VAL A 76 -2.16 2.51 1.73
C VAL A 76 -3.46 3.29 1.80
N ALA A 77 -3.97 3.70 0.64
CA ALA A 77 -5.19 4.48 0.56
C ALA A 77 -5.99 4.08 -0.67
N VAL A 78 -7.30 3.99 -0.50
CA VAL A 78 -8.25 3.73 -1.59
C VAL A 78 -9.41 4.72 -1.42
N ASP A 79 -9.88 5.28 -2.54
CA ASP A 79 -11.03 6.16 -2.58
C ASP A 79 -12.19 5.53 -1.79
N GLN A 80 -12.78 6.30 -0.88
CA GLN A 80 -13.82 5.80 0.02
C GLN A 80 -15.03 5.23 -0.73
N THR A 81 -15.36 5.84 -1.87
CA THR A 81 -16.53 5.42 -2.65
C THR A 81 -16.30 4.09 -3.37
N LEU A 82 -15.04 3.64 -3.43
CA LEU A 82 -14.65 2.42 -4.14
C LEU A 82 -14.13 1.33 -3.20
N ARG A 83 -14.25 1.51 -1.90
CA ARG A 83 -13.82 0.50 -0.93
C ARG A 83 -14.70 -0.75 -1.03
N ARG A 84 -14.17 -1.88 -0.57
CA ARG A 84 -14.82 -3.20 -0.58
C ARG A 84 -15.03 -3.77 -1.99
N GLN A 85 -14.28 -3.28 -2.97
CA GLN A 85 -14.32 -3.81 -4.34
C GLN A 85 -13.02 -4.55 -4.70
N GLY A 86 -12.17 -4.83 -3.71
CA GLY A 86 -10.94 -5.57 -3.93
C GLY A 86 -9.78 -4.75 -4.49
N ILE A 87 -9.93 -3.45 -4.64
CA ILE A 87 -8.87 -2.58 -5.19
C ILE A 87 -7.66 -2.57 -4.27
N GLY A 88 -7.86 -2.43 -2.96
CA GLY A 88 -6.76 -2.43 -1.99
C GLY A 88 -5.99 -3.73 -1.99
N GLU A 89 -6.68 -4.85 -2.07
CA GLU A 89 -6.05 -6.17 -2.13
C GLU A 89 -5.19 -6.30 -3.39
N GLN A 90 -5.75 -5.96 -4.54
CA GLN A 90 -5.04 -6.06 -5.82
C GLN A 90 -3.84 -5.11 -5.86
N LEU A 91 -4.01 -3.90 -5.30
CA LEU A 91 -2.96 -2.90 -5.25
C LEU A 91 -1.79 -3.38 -4.38
N LEU A 92 -2.08 -3.99 -3.22
CA LEU A 92 -1.06 -4.55 -2.34
C LEU A 92 -0.34 -5.74 -3.00
N LEU A 93 -1.07 -6.60 -3.69
CA LEU A 93 -0.47 -7.71 -4.43
C LEU A 93 0.46 -7.20 -5.52
N PHE A 94 0.05 -6.18 -6.24
CA PHE A 94 0.86 -5.53 -7.26
C PHE A 94 2.13 -4.92 -6.66
N LEU A 95 1.98 -4.22 -5.53
CA LEU A 95 3.12 -3.62 -4.81
C LEU A 95 4.12 -4.68 -4.39
N MET A 96 3.65 -5.75 -3.76
CA MET A 96 4.53 -6.81 -3.26
C MET A 96 5.21 -7.57 -4.40
N GLU A 97 4.53 -7.80 -5.50
CA GLU A 97 5.14 -8.44 -6.66
C GLU A 97 6.29 -7.58 -7.21
N ASN A 98 6.08 -6.29 -7.32
CA ASN A 98 7.14 -5.38 -7.78
C ASN A 98 8.25 -5.24 -6.75
N GLY A 99 7.93 -5.29 -5.47
CA GLY A 99 8.94 -5.34 -4.41
C GLY A 99 9.85 -6.56 -4.54
N LYS A 100 9.27 -7.71 -4.81
CA LYS A 100 10.05 -8.94 -5.04
C LYS A 100 11.00 -8.80 -6.22
N LYS A 101 10.56 -8.16 -7.28
CA LYS A 101 11.43 -7.90 -8.45
C LYS A 101 12.59 -6.98 -8.10
N ARG A 102 12.44 -6.16 -7.06
CA ARG A 102 13.48 -5.26 -6.54
C ARG A 102 14.33 -5.91 -5.46
N GLY A 103 14.15 -7.19 -5.19
CA GLY A 103 14.93 -7.92 -4.19
C GLY A 103 14.33 -7.97 -2.79
N VAL A 104 13.12 -7.47 -2.61
CA VAL A 104 12.45 -7.54 -1.31
C VAL A 104 12.02 -8.98 -1.04
N LYS A 105 12.37 -9.48 0.14
CA LYS A 105 11.98 -10.81 0.59
C LYS A 105 10.94 -10.77 1.70
N ASN A 106 10.96 -9.72 2.49
CA ASN A 106 10.08 -9.60 3.64
C ASN A 106 9.37 -8.26 3.62
N PHE A 107 8.09 -8.25 3.96
CA PHE A 107 7.29 -7.03 4.03
C PHE A 107 6.76 -6.85 5.44
N THR A 108 6.78 -5.62 5.93
CA THR A 108 6.20 -5.28 7.23
C THR A 108 5.32 -4.05 7.10
N LEU A 109 4.41 -3.91 8.02
CA LEU A 109 3.56 -2.73 8.10
C LEU A 109 3.06 -2.54 9.52
N GLU A 110 2.60 -1.32 9.78
CA GLU A 110 1.95 -0.98 11.03
C GLU A 110 0.51 -0.61 10.74
N VAL A 111 -0.40 -1.04 11.59
CA VAL A 111 -1.84 -0.81 11.41
C VAL A 111 -2.47 -0.53 12.77
N ARG A 112 -3.45 0.40 12.80
CA ARG A 112 -4.20 0.67 14.02
C ARG A 112 -4.87 -0.61 14.51
N ARG A 113 -4.75 -0.87 15.82
CA ARG A 113 -5.35 -2.05 16.45
C ARG A 113 -6.85 -2.14 16.18
N SER A 114 -7.55 -1.02 16.08
CA SER A 114 -8.98 -0.99 15.84
C SER A 114 -9.38 -1.18 14.37
N ASN A 115 -8.43 -1.15 13.45
CA ASN A 115 -8.72 -1.27 12.02
C ASN A 115 -8.88 -2.73 11.61
N GLU A 116 -10.00 -3.33 12.02
CA GLU A 116 -10.27 -4.75 11.79
C GLU A 116 -10.32 -5.12 10.31
N ALA A 117 -10.87 -4.25 9.50
CA ALA A 117 -10.98 -4.51 8.06
C ALA A 117 -9.59 -4.63 7.41
N ALA A 118 -8.69 -3.71 7.73
CA ALA A 118 -7.32 -3.76 7.21
C ALA A 118 -6.56 -4.96 7.75
N ILE A 119 -6.67 -5.23 9.04
CA ILE A 119 -6.01 -6.38 9.67
C ILE A 119 -6.46 -7.68 9.01
N GLY A 120 -7.77 -7.82 8.77
CA GLY A 120 -8.31 -9.00 8.09
C GLY A 120 -7.75 -9.16 6.68
N LEU A 121 -7.62 -8.06 5.94
CA LEU A 121 -7.02 -8.07 4.61
C LEU A 121 -5.56 -8.51 4.66
N TYR A 122 -4.78 -7.96 5.58
CA TYR A 122 -3.37 -8.30 5.70
C TYR A 122 -3.19 -9.78 6.11
N HIS A 123 -4.00 -10.29 7.04
CA HIS A 123 -3.98 -11.71 7.39
C HIS A 123 -4.30 -12.58 6.18
N LYS A 124 -5.28 -12.18 5.39
CA LYS A 124 -5.64 -12.89 4.16
C LYS A 124 -4.47 -12.95 3.19
N LEU A 125 -3.67 -11.89 3.13
CA LEU A 125 -2.50 -11.82 2.25
C LEU A 125 -1.26 -12.52 2.82
N GLY A 126 -1.37 -13.10 4.00
CA GLY A 126 -0.30 -13.89 4.60
C GLY A 126 0.55 -13.17 5.64
N PHE A 127 0.15 -11.97 6.05
CA PHE A 127 0.84 -11.27 7.13
C PHE A 127 0.48 -11.87 8.48
N LEU A 128 1.46 -11.92 9.38
CA LEU A 128 1.28 -12.43 10.74
C LEU A 128 1.59 -11.33 11.76
N ASP A 129 0.87 -11.35 12.87
CA ASP A 129 1.09 -10.40 13.97
C ASP A 129 2.41 -10.74 14.65
N GLU A 130 3.34 -9.77 14.72
CA GLU A 130 4.65 -10.00 15.31
C GLU A 130 5.02 -8.99 16.39
N GLY A 131 4.19 -8.02 16.66
CA GLY A 131 4.49 -7.06 17.72
C GLY A 131 3.42 -5.99 17.86
N VAL A 132 3.64 -5.15 18.86
CA VAL A 132 2.77 -4.01 19.15
C VAL A 132 3.66 -2.82 19.48
N ARG A 133 3.33 -1.66 18.90
CA ARG A 133 3.92 -0.39 19.32
C ARG A 133 2.89 0.35 20.16
N PRO A 134 3.06 0.45 21.48
CA PRO A 134 2.07 1.13 22.30
C PRO A 134 1.99 2.61 21.98
N ASN A 135 0.79 3.14 21.93
CA ASN A 135 0.53 4.57 21.76
C ASN A 135 1.19 5.18 20.53
N PHE A 136 1.30 4.41 19.45
CA PHE A 136 1.98 4.83 18.23
C PHE A 136 1.19 5.91 17.47
N TYR A 137 -0.15 5.79 17.44
CA TYR A 137 -1.00 6.74 16.73
C TYR A 137 -1.55 7.80 17.68
N ASP A 138 -1.78 8.99 17.12
CA ASP A 138 -2.46 10.09 17.80
C ASP A 138 -3.80 10.35 17.13
N SER A 139 -4.71 10.97 17.85
CA SER A 139 -5.99 11.49 17.37
C SER A 139 -6.90 10.44 16.65
N PRO A 140 -7.33 9.38 17.29
CA PRO A 140 -7.16 9.05 18.70
C PRO A 140 -5.85 8.32 18.98
N LYS A 141 -5.43 8.35 20.23
CA LYS A 141 -4.26 7.62 20.68
C LYS A 141 -4.57 6.14 20.66
N GLU A 142 -3.71 5.38 20.01
CA GLU A 142 -3.96 3.96 19.79
C GLU A 142 -2.67 3.20 19.53
N ASP A 143 -2.64 1.93 19.91
CA ASP A 143 -1.52 1.05 19.61
C ASP A 143 -1.50 0.69 18.12
N ALA A 144 -0.30 0.48 17.60
CA ALA A 144 -0.12 -0.11 16.28
C ALA A 144 0.19 -1.60 16.45
N LEU A 145 -0.44 -2.42 15.62
CA LEU A 145 0.02 -3.80 15.43
C LEU A 145 1.10 -3.78 14.36
N ILE A 146 2.16 -4.56 14.61
CA ILE A 146 3.23 -4.74 13.64
C ILE A 146 3.04 -6.10 12.99
N LEU A 147 2.86 -6.11 11.69
CA LEU A 147 2.65 -7.33 10.93
C LEU A 147 3.81 -7.56 9.98
N TRP A 148 4.16 -8.83 9.78
CA TRP A 148 5.20 -9.23 8.85
C TRP A 148 4.72 -10.32 7.92
N LYS A 149 5.13 -10.21 6.66
CA LYS A 149 5.05 -11.30 5.70
C LYS A 149 6.46 -11.63 5.28
N LYS A 150 6.98 -12.72 5.79
CA LYS A 150 8.36 -13.16 5.52
C LYS A 150 8.39 -14.17 4.38
N GLN A 151 9.48 -14.16 3.63
CA GLN A 151 9.68 -15.15 2.58
C GLN A 151 9.70 -16.54 3.22
N GLU A 152 8.98 -17.47 2.61
CA GLU A 152 9.00 -18.84 3.06
C GLU A 152 10.39 -19.44 2.81
N THR A 153 10.99 -19.99 3.87
CA THR A 153 12.22 -20.74 3.72
C THR A 153 11.86 -22.13 3.24
N GLN A 154 12.37 -22.51 2.09
CA GLN A 154 12.27 -23.88 1.64
C GLN A 154 13.25 -24.70 2.48
N GLY A 155 12.69 -25.50 3.35
CA GLY A 155 13.47 -26.41 4.17
C GLY A 155 13.96 -27.59 3.36
#